data_7b7ccb9d28c39f594d19bacbd4055d2c
#
_entry.id   7b7ccb9d28c39f594d19bacbd4055d2c
#
_cell.length_a   1.000
_cell.length_b   1.000
_cell.length_c   1.000
_cell.angle_alpha   90.00
_cell.angle_beta   90.00
_cell.angle_gamma   90.00
#
_symmetry.space_group_name_H-M   'P 1'
#
loop_
_entity.id
_entity.type
_entity.pdbx_description
1 polymer ?
#
loop_
_entity_poly.entity_id
_entity_poly.type
_entity_poly.pdbx_seq_one_letter_code
_entity_poly.pdbx_strand_id
1 'polypeptide(L)'
;MTYDTVIVGGGPAGLSAALGAKRKGAKNILILERSEKLGGILNQCIHNGFGLHTFKTELTGPEYAYRYIDMVEKENIPYILGATVLSIAPHSVTYISEEGLRTVSTLSIVLAMGCRERPRG
;
A
#
# COMPACT_ATOMS: atom_id res chain seq x y z
N MET A 1 -12.29 7.46 -14.87
CA MET A 1 -10.87 7.70 -14.74
C MET A 1 -10.10 6.41 -14.64
N THR A 2 -8.98 6.34 -15.29
CA THR A 2 -8.15 5.15 -15.23
C THR A 2 -6.88 5.47 -14.46
N TYR A 3 -6.55 4.64 -13.48
CA TYR A 3 -5.33 4.83 -12.74
C TYR A 3 -4.15 4.26 -13.53
N ASP A 4 -2.99 4.84 -13.34
CA ASP A 4 -1.78 4.28 -13.93
C ASP A 4 -1.46 2.98 -13.21
N THR A 5 -1.62 2.95 -11.90
CA THR A 5 -1.42 1.73 -11.18
C THR A 5 -2.28 1.73 -9.90
N VAL A 6 -2.77 0.56 -9.55
CA VAL A 6 -3.48 0.36 -8.29
C VAL A 6 -2.64 -0.61 -7.47
N ILE A 7 -2.37 -0.24 -6.23
CA ILE A 7 -1.54 -1.05 -5.36
C ILE A 7 -2.44 -1.65 -4.30
N VAL A 8 -2.44 -2.96 -4.22
CA VAL A 8 -3.25 -3.69 -3.25
C VAL A 8 -2.37 -4.01 -2.06
N GLY A 9 -2.59 -3.27 -0.99
CA GLY A 9 -1.82 -3.43 0.22
C GLY A 9 -1.10 -2.15 0.57
N GLY A 10 -1.34 -1.62 1.77
CA GLY A 10 -0.72 -0.40 2.24
C GLY A 10 0.37 -0.62 3.27
N GLY A 11 0.98 -1.79 3.25
CA GLY A 11 2.12 -2.06 4.10
C GLY A 11 3.40 -1.53 3.47
N PRO A 12 4.55 -1.91 3.97
CA PRO A 12 5.80 -1.32 3.49
C PRO A 12 6.05 -1.57 2.01
N ALA A 13 5.76 -2.75 1.52
CA ALA A 13 5.97 -3.04 0.11
C ALA A 13 5.05 -2.19 -0.77
N GLY A 14 3.80 -2.03 -0.36
CA GLY A 14 2.86 -1.23 -1.14
C GLY A 14 3.21 0.25 -1.13
N LEU A 15 3.59 0.77 0.04
CA LEU A 15 3.97 2.17 0.13
C LEU A 15 5.21 2.44 -0.70
N SER A 16 6.18 1.53 -0.65
CA SER A 16 7.39 1.67 -1.43
C SER A 16 7.10 1.60 -2.92
N ALA A 17 6.19 0.69 -3.33
CA ALA A 17 5.82 0.57 -4.73
C ALA A 17 5.14 1.84 -5.23
N ALA A 18 4.29 2.44 -4.40
CA ALA A 18 3.60 3.67 -4.77
C ALA A 18 4.60 4.80 -4.98
N LEU A 19 5.57 4.92 -4.08
CA LEU A 19 6.56 5.97 -4.19
C LEU A 19 7.45 5.74 -5.42
N GLY A 20 7.79 4.49 -5.68
CA GLY A 20 8.59 4.18 -6.87
C GLY A 20 7.84 4.49 -8.15
N ALA A 21 6.56 4.16 -8.21
CA ALA A 21 5.76 4.46 -9.39
C ALA A 21 5.67 5.97 -9.60
N LYS A 22 5.49 6.71 -8.51
CA LYS A 22 5.39 8.16 -8.61
C LYS A 22 6.68 8.75 -9.15
N ARG A 23 7.82 8.25 -8.70
CA ARG A 23 9.10 8.74 -9.16
C ARG A 23 9.35 8.43 -10.63
N LYS A 24 8.73 7.37 -11.14
CA LYS A 24 8.90 7.01 -12.53
C LYS A 24 7.89 7.68 -13.44
N GLY A 25 7.09 8.58 -12.90
CA GLY A 25 6.20 9.37 -13.71
C GLY A 25 4.74 9.00 -13.70
N ALA A 26 4.36 8.01 -12.92
CA ALA A 26 2.95 7.67 -12.82
C ALA A 26 2.22 8.83 -12.17
N LYS A 27 1.08 9.18 -12.72
CA LYS A 27 0.34 10.33 -12.25
C LYS A 27 -0.82 9.97 -11.36
N ASN A 28 -1.50 8.89 -11.69
CA ASN A 28 -2.68 8.48 -10.95
C ASN A 28 -2.44 7.12 -10.32
N ILE A 29 -2.17 7.13 -9.02
CA ILE A 29 -1.86 5.93 -8.26
C ILE A 29 -2.88 5.82 -7.16
N LEU A 30 -3.38 4.62 -6.90
CA LEU A 30 -4.30 4.40 -5.80
C LEU A 30 -3.81 3.23 -4.97
N ILE A 31 -3.82 3.41 -3.66
CA ILE A 31 -3.47 2.33 -2.73
C ILE A 31 -4.75 1.87 -2.06
N LEU A 32 -4.99 0.56 -2.07
CA LEU A 32 -6.14 -0.01 -1.39
C LEU A 32 -5.62 -0.81 -0.20
N GLU A 33 -6.03 -0.40 0.98
CA GLU A 33 -5.57 -1.05 2.19
C GLU A 33 -6.75 -1.60 2.98
N ARG A 34 -6.68 -2.85 3.35
CA ARG A 34 -7.76 -3.53 4.03
C ARG A 34 -7.96 -3.07 5.46
N SER A 35 -6.91 -2.74 6.15
CA SER A 35 -7.03 -2.33 7.54
C SER A 35 -7.37 -0.85 7.64
N GLU A 36 -7.44 -0.36 8.85
CA GLU A 36 -7.81 1.03 9.06
C GLU A 36 -6.61 1.94 9.13
N LYS A 37 -5.42 1.42 8.87
CA LYS A 37 -4.20 2.20 8.87
C LYS A 37 -3.28 1.73 7.79
N LEU A 38 -2.50 2.64 7.25
CA LEU A 38 -1.39 2.28 6.39
C LEU A 38 -0.26 1.73 7.27
N GLY A 39 0.71 1.11 6.64
CA GLY A 39 1.88 0.61 7.37
C GLY A 39 1.86 -0.87 7.65
N GLY A 40 0.70 -1.45 7.62
CA GLY A 40 0.56 -2.90 7.73
C GLY A 40 1.26 -3.50 8.92
N ILE A 41 1.97 -4.55 8.66
CA ILE A 41 2.59 -5.31 9.73
C ILE A 41 3.68 -4.55 10.47
N LEU A 42 4.21 -3.51 9.89
CA LEU A 42 5.23 -2.74 10.58
C LEU A 42 4.68 -2.06 11.83
N ASN A 43 3.39 -1.82 11.86
CA ASN A 43 2.79 -1.22 13.04
C ASN A 43 2.73 -2.21 14.19
N GLN A 44 2.86 -3.49 13.91
CA GLN A 44 2.79 -4.52 14.92
C GLN A 44 4.14 -5.11 15.24
N CYS A 45 5.13 -4.88 14.42
CA CYS A 45 6.44 -5.44 14.62
C CYS A 45 7.37 -4.41 15.21
N ILE A 46 8.03 -4.75 16.28
CA ILE A 46 8.98 -3.84 16.88
C ILE A 46 10.36 -4.44 16.73
N HIS A 47 10.85 -4.40 15.52
CA HIS A 47 12.16 -4.93 15.23
C HIS A 47 13.03 -3.82 14.70
N ASN A 48 14.10 -3.56 15.36
CA ASN A 48 14.97 -2.49 14.93
C ASN A 48 15.61 -2.73 13.58
N GLY A 49 15.67 -3.96 13.15
CA GLY A 49 16.31 -4.25 11.88
C GLY A 49 15.54 -3.86 10.64
N PHE A 50 14.24 -3.63 10.76
CA PHE A 50 13.45 -3.37 9.57
C PHE A 50 13.90 -2.16 8.77
N GLY A 51 14.34 -1.12 9.42
CA GLY A 51 14.69 0.09 8.71
C GLY A 51 16.15 0.22 8.33
N LEU A 52 16.98 -0.72 8.76
CA LEU A 52 18.41 -0.56 8.58
C LEU A 52 18.86 -0.46 7.14
N HIS A 53 18.33 -1.32 6.30
CA HIS A 53 18.76 -1.34 4.90
C HIS A 53 18.23 -0.17 4.10
N THR A 54 17.10 0.36 4.47
CA THR A 54 16.48 1.43 3.71
C THR A 54 16.93 2.80 4.19
N PHE A 55 16.92 3.03 5.49
CA PHE A 55 17.19 4.35 6.02
C PHE A 55 18.57 4.47 6.66
N LYS A 56 19.25 3.35 6.79
CA LYS A 56 20.56 3.33 7.41
C LYS A 56 20.55 3.82 8.84
N THR A 57 19.43 3.64 9.52
CA THR A 57 19.30 3.96 10.92
C THR A 57 18.47 2.90 11.57
N GLU A 58 18.57 2.81 12.87
CA GLU A 58 17.79 1.84 13.59
C GLU A 58 16.47 2.45 13.96
N LEU A 59 15.39 1.93 13.43
CA LEU A 59 14.05 2.41 13.68
C LEU A 59 13.17 1.28 14.14
N THR A 60 12.19 1.58 14.98
CA THR A 60 11.20 0.59 15.34
C THR A 60 10.27 0.41 14.13
N GLY A 61 9.50 -0.68 14.12
CA GLY A 61 8.55 -0.91 13.05
C GLY A 61 7.58 0.26 12.84
N PRO A 62 6.96 0.78 13.91
CA PRO A 62 6.06 1.92 13.76
C PRO A 62 6.74 3.17 13.20
N GLU A 63 7.99 3.42 13.58
CA GLU A 63 8.70 4.58 13.06
C GLU A 63 8.99 4.42 11.57
N TYR A 64 9.35 3.22 11.18
CA TYR A 64 9.62 2.91 9.79
C TYR A 64 8.33 3.11 8.95
N ALA A 65 7.22 2.57 9.43
CA ALA A 65 5.95 2.73 8.74
C ALA A 65 5.56 4.19 8.64
N TYR A 66 5.76 4.95 9.72
CA TYR A 66 5.40 6.36 9.72
C TYR A 66 6.18 7.14 8.66
N ARG A 67 7.45 6.81 8.48
CA ARG A 67 8.24 7.49 7.47
C ARG A 67 7.70 7.26 6.07
N TYR A 68 7.33 6.04 5.75
CA TYR A 68 6.76 5.75 4.44
C TYR A 68 5.39 6.42 4.27
N ILE A 69 4.57 6.39 5.32
CA ILE A 69 3.26 7.04 5.26
C ILE A 69 3.42 8.53 5.02
N ASP A 70 4.35 9.14 5.71
CA ASP A 70 4.60 10.57 5.56
C ASP A 70 5.01 10.89 4.13
N MET A 71 5.87 10.08 3.53
CA MET A 71 6.29 10.30 2.15
C MET A 71 5.13 10.16 1.18
N VAL A 72 4.26 9.17 1.40
CA VAL A 72 3.11 8.97 0.53
C VAL A 72 2.17 10.18 0.62
N GLU A 73 2.00 10.71 1.81
CA GLU A 73 1.12 11.87 1.97
C GLU A 73 1.73 13.12 1.36
N LYS A 74 3.03 13.27 1.45
CA LYS A 74 3.68 14.42 0.85
C LYS A 74 3.63 14.39 -0.66
N GLU A 75 3.60 13.20 -1.23
CA GLU A 75 3.49 13.06 -2.68
C GLU A 75 2.04 13.07 -3.15
N ASN A 76 1.11 13.23 -2.22
CA ASN A 76 -0.31 13.29 -2.54
C ASN A 76 -0.82 12.05 -3.25
N ILE A 77 -0.38 10.89 -2.83
CA ILE A 77 -0.84 9.64 -3.38
C ILE A 77 -2.10 9.22 -2.63
N PRO A 78 -3.24 9.08 -3.30
CA PRO A 78 -4.47 8.73 -2.62
C PRO A 78 -4.48 7.28 -2.16
N TYR A 79 -5.17 7.04 -1.07
CA TYR A 79 -5.34 5.68 -0.57
C TYR A 79 -6.72 5.54 0.05
N ILE A 80 -7.23 4.31 0.08
CA ILE A 80 -8.51 4.02 0.68
C ILE A 80 -8.28 2.95 1.73
N LEU A 81 -8.65 3.26 2.96
CA LEU A 81 -8.52 2.32 4.08
C LEU A 81 -9.82 1.54 4.23
N GLY A 82 -9.77 0.40 4.87
CA GLY A 82 -10.94 -0.43 5.04
C GLY A 82 -11.45 -1.00 3.73
N ALA A 83 -10.57 -1.15 2.74
CA ALA A 83 -10.95 -1.62 1.43
C ALA A 83 -10.53 -3.08 1.26
N THR A 84 -11.50 -3.95 1.07
CA THR A 84 -11.22 -5.36 0.86
C THR A 84 -11.38 -5.65 -0.63
N VAL A 85 -10.32 -6.10 -1.26
CA VAL A 85 -10.35 -6.42 -2.67
C VAL A 85 -11.04 -7.74 -2.87
N LEU A 86 -12.06 -7.77 -3.70
CA LEU A 86 -12.86 -8.95 -3.96
C LEU A 86 -12.45 -9.67 -5.23
N SER A 87 -12.03 -8.93 -6.23
CA SER A 87 -11.59 -9.57 -7.46
C SER A 87 -10.65 -8.67 -8.23
N ILE A 88 -9.80 -9.27 -9.03
CA ILE A 88 -8.81 -8.57 -9.82
C ILE A 88 -8.87 -9.09 -11.23
N ALA A 89 -9.02 -8.21 -12.18
CA ALA A 89 -8.95 -8.54 -13.59
C ALA A 89 -7.72 -7.83 -14.17
N PRO A 90 -7.33 -8.10 -15.40
CA PRO A 90 -6.09 -7.52 -15.92
C PRO A 90 -6.02 -6.00 -15.85
N HIS A 91 -7.15 -5.32 -15.97
CA HIS A 91 -7.14 -3.87 -15.95
C HIS A 91 -8.21 -3.28 -15.05
N SER A 92 -8.62 -4.04 -14.04
CA SER A 92 -9.58 -3.50 -13.09
C SER A 92 -9.47 -4.21 -11.75
N VAL A 93 -9.90 -3.52 -10.71
CA VAL A 93 -9.89 -4.06 -9.36
C VAL A 93 -11.25 -3.74 -8.75
N THR A 94 -11.91 -4.74 -8.20
CA THR A 94 -13.18 -4.56 -7.52
C THR A 94 -12.96 -4.72 -6.03
N TYR A 95 -13.43 -3.77 -5.26
CA TYR A 95 -13.25 -3.81 -3.83
C TYR A 95 -14.50 -3.30 -3.12
N ILE A 96 -14.62 -3.63 -1.85
CA ILE A 96 -15.71 -3.14 -1.04
C ILE A 96 -15.09 -2.36 0.13
N SER A 97 -15.71 -1.23 0.47
CA SER A 97 -15.26 -0.43 1.58
C SER A 97 -16.50 0.10 2.28
N GLU A 98 -16.28 1.02 3.21
CA GLU A 98 -17.38 1.63 3.90
C GLU A 98 -18.38 2.28 2.95
N GLU A 99 -17.92 2.74 1.84
CA GLU A 99 -18.78 3.39 0.87
C GLU A 99 -19.44 2.44 -0.12
N GLY A 100 -19.21 1.16 0.04
CA GLY A 100 -19.85 0.16 -0.79
C GLY A 100 -18.93 -0.49 -1.79
N LEU A 101 -19.52 -1.16 -2.76
CA LEU A 101 -18.78 -1.90 -3.77
C LEU A 101 -18.37 -0.99 -4.90
N ARG A 102 -17.11 -1.05 -5.28
CA ARG A 102 -16.59 -0.22 -6.37
C ARG A 102 -15.63 -0.99 -7.23
N THR A 103 -15.57 -0.60 -8.49
CA THR A 103 -14.60 -1.16 -9.44
C THR A 103 -13.84 -0.01 -10.06
N VAL A 104 -12.53 -0.09 -10.04
CA VAL A 104 -11.68 0.93 -10.64
C VAL A 104 -10.90 0.34 -11.79
N SER A 105 -10.64 1.15 -12.81
CA SER A 105 -9.86 0.75 -13.96
C SER A 105 -8.42 1.18 -13.78
N THR A 106 -7.49 0.37 -14.24
CA THR A 106 -6.07 0.68 -14.08
C THR A 106 -5.26 0.03 -15.19
N LEU A 107 -4.11 0.60 -15.47
CA LEU A 107 -3.22 0.05 -16.47
C LEU A 107 -2.37 -1.07 -15.87
N SER A 108 -2.05 -1.00 -14.58
CA SER A 108 -1.26 -2.05 -13.94
C SER A 108 -1.71 -2.22 -12.50
N ILE A 109 -1.45 -3.38 -11.95
CA ILE A 109 -1.83 -3.71 -10.59
C ILE A 109 -0.62 -4.30 -9.88
N VAL A 110 -0.35 -3.80 -8.68
CA VAL A 110 0.74 -4.32 -7.86
C VAL A 110 0.11 -5.00 -6.66
N LEU A 111 0.43 -6.26 -6.46
CA LEU A 111 -0.04 -6.99 -5.29
C LEU A 111 1.05 -6.91 -4.23
N ALA A 112 0.78 -6.16 -3.20
CA ALA A 112 1.77 -5.90 -2.18
C ALA A 112 1.24 -6.23 -0.80
N MET A 113 0.58 -7.37 -0.70
CA MET A 113 0.03 -7.80 0.57
C MET A 113 1.09 -8.35 1.48
N GLY A 114 2.18 -8.66 0.89
CA GLY A 114 3.39 -8.84 1.66
C GLY A 114 3.39 -9.88 2.71
N CYS A 115 3.90 -9.56 3.81
CA CYS A 115 4.15 -10.46 4.84
C CYS A 115 2.99 -10.69 5.74
N ARG A 116 1.80 -10.34 5.30
CA ARG A 116 0.71 -10.63 6.08
C ARG A 116 0.55 -12.09 6.10
N GLU A 117 0.48 -12.68 7.17
CA GLU A 117 0.47 -13.97 7.24
C GLU A 117 -0.71 -14.57 7.04
N ARG A 118 -0.86 -15.50 6.49
CA ARG A 118 -1.90 -16.14 6.18
C ARG A 118 -1.95 -17.39 6.62
N PRO A 119 -2.66 -17.70 7.27
CA PRO A 119 -2.63 -18.92 7.81
C PRO A 119 -2.69 -19.98 6.88
N ARG A 120 -2.48 -20.33 6.47
CA ARG A 120 -2.56 -21.12 5.73
C ARG A 120 -2.66 -21.09 5.05
N GLY A 121 -2.37 -20.86 4.99
CA GLY A 121 -2.59 -21.08 4.21
C GLY A 121 -2.54 -20.93 3.90
#